data_d3996604aa86cd1460ec03c6ef48481a
#
_entry.id   d3996604aa86cd1460ec03c6ef48481a
#
_cell.length_a   1.000
_cell.length_b   1.000
_cell.length_c   1.000
_cell.angle_alpha   90.00
_cell.angle_beta   90.00
_cell.angle_gamma   90.00
#
_symmetry.space_group_name_H-M   'P 1'
#
loop_
_entity.id
_entity.type
_entity.pdbx_description
1 polymer ?
#
loop_
_entity_poly.entity_id
_entity_poly.type
_entity_poly.pdbx_seq_one_letter_code
_entity_poly.pdbx_strand_id
1 'polypeptide(L)'
;IFVVADDPGLYSSQNEQDTRMVARAAQLPVIEPSDSSEAKEFIKVAFDLSEKFDRPFVYRTTTRLAHSQGLVELNERKEREDKPYEKNIRKNVMMPGNAKLRHVEIEKRNLELAEAANTLPINCLEMNDTKIGVITSGIPYQYVKEALPNASVLKLGMVNPLPRKLIEDFASKVEKLYIVEELDPVIEEQVKSWGIECVGKDIFTVQGEYSANM
;
A
#
# COMPACT_ATOMS: atom_id res chain seq x y z
N ILE A 1 -12.48 4.34 -6.87
CA ILE A 1 -11.16 3.69 -6.84
C ILE A 1 -10.43 4.02 -8.12
N PHE A 2 -9.15 4.39 -8.03
CA PHE A 2 -8.23 4.51 -9.16
C PHE A 2 -7.39 3.23 -9.24
N VAL A 3 -7.60 2.42 -10.26
CA VAL A 3 -6.77 1.25 -10.52
C VAL A 3 -5.61 1.68 -11.39
N VAL A 4 -4.39 1.44 -10.93
CA VAL A 4 -3.16 1.78 -11.63
C VAL A 4 -2.27 0.55 -11.73
N ALA A 5 -1.46 0.49 -12.79
CA ALA A 5 -0.50 -0.59 -13.01
C ALA A 5 0.84 0.04 -13.40
N ASP A 6 1.75 0.07 -12.43
CA ASP A 6 3.13 0.53 -12.65
C ASP A 6 3.93 -0.55 -13.37
N ASP A 7 4.95 -0.15 -14.11
CA ASP A 7 5.76 -1.05 -14.95
C ASP A 7 7.25 -0.99 -14.56
N PRO A 8 7.63 -1.56 -13.41
CA PRO A 8 9.04 -1.73 -13.05
C PRO A 8 9.76 -2.51 -14.15
N GLY A 9 10.88 -2.00 -14.62
CA GLY A 9 11.64 -2.61 -15.70
C GLY A 9 11.23 -2.21 -17.12
N LEU A 10 10.24 -1.33 -17.30
CA LEU A 10 9.85 -0.75 -18.59
C LEU A 10 9.50 -1.78 -19.67
N TYR A 11 8.74 -2.83 -19.31
CA TYR A 11 8.38 -3.90 -20.25
C TYR A 11 7.51 -3.42 -21.41
N SER A 12 6.63 -2.46 -21.16
CA SER A 12 5.75 -1.87 -22.18
C SER A 12 5.53 -0.36 -22.05
N SER A 13 5.96 0.25 -20.96
CA SER A 13 5.80 1.67 -20.68
C SER A 13 6.97 2.50 -21.24
N GLN A 14 6.75 3.80 -21.39
CA GLN A 14 7.78 4.75 -21.83
C GLN A 14 8.59 5.35 -20.68
N ASN A 15 8.18 5.09 -19.43
CA ASN A 15 8.85 5.55 -18.22
C ASN A 15 8.68 4.53 -17.10
N GLU A 16 9.55 4.58 -16.12
CA GLU A 16 9.52 3.77 -14.91
C GLU A 16 8.97 4.61 -13.74
N GLN A 17 7.66 4.75 -13.73
CA GLN A 17 6.94 5.62 -12.80
C GLN A 17 6.54 4.88 -11.54
N ASP A 18 6.66 5.52 -10.38
CA ASP A 18 6.07 5.05 -9.12
C ASP A 18 4.82 5.87 -8.77
N THR A 19 3.66 5.28 -8.98
CA THR A 19 2.39 5.94 -8.67
C THR A 19 2.19 6.20 -7.18
N ARG A 20 2.90 5.50 -6.28
CA ARG A 20 2.84 5.75 -4.83
C ARG A 20 3.29 7.17 -4.48
N MET A 21 4.32 7.70 -5.17
CA MET A 21 4.78 9.09 -5.00
C MET A 21 3.72 10.09 -5.45
N VAL A 22 3.08 9.85 -6.58
CA VAL A 22 1.97 10.68 -7.09
C VAL A 22 0.79 10.67 -6.13
N ALA A 23 0.41 9.48 -5.66
CA ALA A 23 -0.69 9.32 -4.70
C ALA A 23 -0.39 10.04 -3.38
N ARG A 24 0.84 9.92 -2.86
CA ARG A 24 1.28 10.62 -1.64
C ARG A 24 1.20 12.14 -1.82
N ALA A 25 1.69 12.68 -2.93
CA ALA A 25 1.60 14.12 -3.24
C ALA A 25 0.14 14.60 -3.36
N ALA A 26 -0.75 13.75 -3.88
CA ALA A 26 -2.18 14.01 -3.98
C ALA A 26 -2.96 13.69 -2.67
N GLN A 27 -2.28 13.26 -1.62
CA GLN A 27 -2.88 12.79 -0.35
C GLN A 27 -3.89 11.65 -0.54
N LEU A 28 -3.66 10.77 -1.51
CA LEU A 28 -4.53 9.63 -1.78
C LEU A 28 -4.02 8.38 -1.06
N PRO A 29 -4.91 7.64 -0.39
CA PRO A 29 -4.55 6.33 0.16
C PRO A 29 -4.21 5.33 -0.96
N VAL A 30 -3.25 4.44 -0.65
CA VAL A 30 -2.78 3.41 -1.59
C VAL A 30 -2.90 2.04 -0.96
N ILE A 31 -3.55 1.13 -1.68
CA ILE A 31 -3.61 -0.29 -1.37
C ILE A 31 -2.86 -1.06 -2.45
N GLU A 32 -2.03 -2.01 -2.03
CA GLU A 32 -1.14 -2.77 -2.91
C GLU A 32 -1.20 -4.27 -2.58
N PRO A 33 -1.81 -5.10 -3.45
CA PRO A 33 -1.84 -6.55 -3.28
C PRO A 33 -0.53 -7.20 -3.75
N SER A 34 -0.22 -8.38 -3.19
CA SER A 34 1.00 -9.15 -3.49
C SER A 34 0.78 -10.35 -4.40
N ASP A 35 -0.46 -10.76 -4.62
CA ASP A 35 -0.83 -11.88 -5.49
C ASP A 35 -2.27 -11.77 -6.02
N SER A 36 -2.68 -12.73 -6.83
CA SER A 36 -4.01 -12.76 -7.46
C SER A 36 -5.16 -12.90 -6.45
N SER A 37 -4.94 -13.60 -5.33
CA SER A 37 -5.94 -13.76 -4.27
C SER A 37 -6.16 -12.44 -3.54
N GLU A 38 -5.08 -11.78 -3.14
CA GLU A 38 -5.14 -10.44 -2.55
C GLU A 38 -5.68 -9.41 -3.53
N ALA A 39 -5.32 -9.52 -4.83
CA ALA A 39 -5.86 -8.63 -5.84
C ALA A 39 -7.40 -8.67 -5.87
N LYS A 40 -7.99 -9.85 -5.75
CA LYS A 40 -9.44 -10.01 -5.68
C LYS A 40 -10.04 -9.50 -4.36
N GLU A 41 -9.40 -9.77 -3.22
CA GLU A 41 -9.97 -9.41 -1.92
C GLU A 41 -9.72 -7.95 -1.56
N PHE A 42 -8.53 -7.41 -1.84
CA PHE A 42 -8.18 -6.04 -1.48
C PHE A 42 -8.97 -4.99 -2.27
N ILE A 43 -9.42 -5.29 -3.48
CA ILE A 43 -10.29 -4.36 -4.22
C ILE A 43 -11.62 -4.16 -3.49
N LYS A 44 -12.17 -5.20 -2.85
CA LYS A 44 -13.38 -5.08 -2.04
C LYS A 44 -13.14 -4.20 -0.81
N VAL A 45 -12.01 -4.45 -0.12
CA VAL A 45 -11.58 -3.63 1.01
C VAL A 45 -11.38 -2.17 0.60
N ALA A 46 -10.80 -1.92 -0.59
CA ALA A 46 -10.62 -0.58 -1.13
C ALA A 46 -11.96 0.16 -1.31
N PHE A 47 -12.97 -0.53 -1.84
CA PHE A 47 -14.33 0.04 -1.96
C PHE A 47 -14.94 0.32 -0.59
N ASP A 48 -14.84 -0.60 0.36
CA ASP A 48 -15.39 -0.42 1.71
C ASP A 48 -14.73 0.76 2.45
N LEU A 49 -13.42 0.88 2.35
CA LEU A 49 -12.67 2.00 2.93
C LEU A 49 -12.97 3.32 2.22
N SER A 50 -13.09 3.31 0.90
CA SER A 50 -13.48 4.50 0.12
C SER A 50 -14.83 5.05 0.56
N GLU A 51 -15.81 4.17 0.75
CA GLU A 51 -17.14 4.55 1.25
C GLU A 51 -17.10 5.01 2.71
N LYS A 52 -16.34 4.32 3.56
CA LYS A 52 -16.21 4.64 4.99
C LYS A 52 -15.55 6.00 5.22
N PHE A 53 -14.47 6.28 4.50
CA PHE A 53 -13.69 7.51 4.67
C PHE A 53 -14.09 8.61 3.67
N ASP A 54 -15.08 8.35 2.80
CA ASP A 54 -15.62 9.31 1.80
C ASP A 54 -14.49 9.96 1.00
N ARG A 55 -13.60 9.13 0.43
CA ARG A 55 -12.46 9.58 -0.37
C ARG A 55 -12.02 8.52 -1.39
N PRO A 56 -11.43 8.93 -2.52
CA PRO A 56 -10.88 7.98 -3.48
C PRO A 56 -9.66 7.26 -2.91
N PHE A 57 -9.47 6.01 -3.35
CA PHE A 57 -8.29 5.20 -3.07
C PHE A 57 -7.59 4.85 -4.37
N VAL A 58 -6.27 4.79 -4.33
CA VAL A 58 -5.45 4.20 -5.37
C VAL A 58 -5.28 2.72 -5.05
N TYR A 59 -5.61 1.89 -6.02
CA TYR A 59 -5.39 0.45 -5.99
C TYR A 59 -4.25 0.16 -6.97
N ARG A 60 -3.05 -0.05 -6.41
CA ARG A 60 -1.83 -0.18 -7.20
C ARG A 60 -1.51 -1.64 -7.46
N THR A 61 -1.32 -1.95 -8.73
CA THR A 61 -0.73 -3.20 -9.19
C THR A 61 0.57 -2.91 -9.94
N THR A 62 1.32 -3.95 -10.25
CA THR A 62 2.49 -3.86 -11.13
C THR A 62 2.35 -4.83 -12.28
N THR A 63 3.17 -4.68 -13.31
CA THR A 63 3.19 -5.54 -14.49
C THR A 63 3.27 -7.01 -14.11
N ARG A 64 4.13 -7.38 -13.15
CA ARG A 64 4.27 -8.76 -12.69
C ARG A 64 2.96 -9.30 -12.11
N LEU A 65 2.30 -8.54 -11.25
CA LEU A 65 1.01 -8.95 -10.69
C LEU A 65 -0.06 -9.08 -11.78
N ALA A 66 -0.13 -8.12 -12.71
CA ALA A 66 -1.12 -8.11 -13.78
C ALA A 66 -0.99 -9.31 -14.75
N HIS A 67 0.24 -9.81 -14.92
CA HIS A 67 0.53 -10.97 -15.76
C HIS A 67 0.65 -12.29 -14.99
N SER A 68 0.59 -12.26 -13.65
CA SER A 68 0.63 -13.47 -12.83
C SER A 68 -0.68 -14.26 -12.93
N GLN A 69 -0.60 -15.53 -12.64
CA GLN A 69 -1.75 -16.42 -12.48
C GLN A 69 -1.67 -17.10 -11.12
N GLY A 70 -2.81 -17.20 -10.46
CA GLY A 70 -2.91 -17.82 -9.15
C GLY A 70 -4.29 -18.40 -8.90
N LEU A 71 -4.40 -19.26 -7.90
CA LEU A 71 -5.68 -19.77 -7.44
C LEU A 71 -6.39 -18.70 -6.62
N VAL A 72 -7.66 -18.46 -6.93
CA VAL A 72 -8.53 -17.57 -6.18
C VAL A 72 -9.80 -18.29 -5.79
N GLU A 73 -10.24 -18.10 -4.55
CA GLU A 73 -11.54 -18.60 -4.12
C GLU A 73 -12.67 -17.81 -4.77
N LEU A 74 -13.65 -18.49 -5.30
CA LEU A 74 -14.87 -17.88 -5.82
C LEU A 74 -15.89 -17.80 -4.69
N ASN A 75 -16.30 -16.58 -4.38
CA ASN A 75 -17.34 -16.32 -3.39
C ASN A 75 -18.63 -15.89 -4.11
N GLU A 76 -19.75 -16.07 -3.46
CA GLU A 76 -21.03 -15.57 -3.95
C GLU A 76 -21.01 -14.03 -4.04
N ARG A 77 -21.71 -13.49 -5.04
CA ARG A 77 -21.87 -12.06 -5.20
C ARG A 77 -22.66 -11.50 -4.01
N LYS A 78 -22.11 -10.50 -3.34
CA LYS A 78 -22.86 -9.70 -2.38
C LYS A 78 -23.50 -8.54 -3.11
N GLU A 79 -24.81 -8.49 -3.09
CA GLU A 79 -25.53 -7.32 -3.58
C GLU A 79 -25.39 -6.17 -2.57
N ARG A 80 -25.27 -4.97 -3.09
CA ARG A 80 -25.27 -3.75 -2.30
C ARG A 80 -26.49 -2.93 -2.66
N GLU A 81 -27.08 -2.31 -1.67
CA GLU A 81 -28.12 -1.31 -1.91
C GLU A 81 -27.48 -0.05 -2.52
N ASP A 82 -28.11 0.45 -3.58
CA ASP A 82 -27.70 1.71 -4.19
C ASP A 82 -28.01 2.86 -3.24
N LYS A 83 -27.03 3.70 -2.99
CA LYS A 83 -27.23 4.94 -2.22
C LYS A 83 -27.98 5.96 -3.09
N PRO A 84 -29.04 6.58 -2.58
CA PRO A 84 -29.74 7.62 -3.31
C PRO A 84 -28.79 8.81 -3.57
N TYR A 85 -28.93 9.43 -4.73
CA TYR A 85 -28.16 10.63 -5.05
C TYR A 85 -28.67 11.82 -4.20
N GLU A 86 -27.76 12.36 -3.40
CA GLU A 86 -28.00 13.60 -2.64
C GLU A 86 -27.19 14.76 -3.22
N LYS A 87 -27.88 15.79 -3.68
CA LYS A 87 -27.22 17.00 -4.19
C LYS A 87 -26.55 17.76 -3.04
N ASN A 88 -25.22 17.80 -3.04
CA ASN A 88 -24.44 18.53 -2.06
C ASN A 88 -23.38 19.42 -2.75
N ILE A 89 -23.77 20.67 -3.01
CA ILE A 89 -22.92 21.64 -3.72
C ILE A 89 -21.66 21.96 -2.90
N ARG A 90 -21.77 22.10 -1.58
CA ARG A 90 -20.62 22.40 -0.72
C ARG A 90 -19.59 21.30 -0.71
N LYS A 91 -20.02 20.05 -0.84
CA LYS A 91 -19.15 18.87 -0.91
C LYS A 91 -18.55 18.67 -2.30
N ASN A 92 -19.37 18.79 -3.35
CA ASN A 92 -19.04 18.26 -4.68
C ASN A 92 -18.59 19.34 -5.67
N VAL A 93 -18.75 20.62 -5.35
CA VAL A 93 -18.32 21.73 -6.22
C VAL A 93 -17.14 22.44 -5.57
N MET A 94 -15.93 22.24 -6.15
CA MET A 94 -14.67 22.74 -5.59
C MET A 94 -14.38 24.20 -5.96
N MET A 95 -15.28 25.10 -5.54
CA MET A 95 -14.95 26.52 -5.49
C MET A 95 -13.98 26.80 -4.31
N PRO A 96 -13.13 27.85 -4.37
CA PRO A 96 -12.14 28.13 -3.34
C PRO A 96 -12.68 28.13 -1.90
N GLY A 97 -13.86 28.72 -1.69
CA GLY A 97 -14.51 28.74 -0.38
C GLY A 97 -14.91 27.35 0.12
N ASN A 98 -15.39 26.48 -0.76
CA ASN A 98 -15.74 25.10 -0.43
C ASN A 98 -14.47 24.26 -0.22
N ALA A 99 -13.48 24.42 -1.11
CA ALA A 99 -12.21 23.70 -1.04
C ALA A 99 -11.48 23.94 0.28
N LYS A 100 -11.48 25.18 0.80
CA LYS A 100 -10.87 25.51 2.10
C LYS A 100 -11.49 24.70 3.25
N LEU A 101 -12.82 24.54 3.26
CA LEU A 101 -13.50 23.74 4.29
C LEU A 101 -13.25 22.24 4.09
N ARG A 102 -13.26 21.79 2.83
CA ARG A 102 -12.97 20.38 2.50
C ARG A 102 -11.55 19.96 2.85
N HIS A 103 -10.58 20.87 2.75
CA HIS A 103 -9.20 20.57 3.13
C HIS A 103 -9.09 20.24 4.62
N VAL A 104 -9.80 20.92 5.50
CA VAL A 104 -9.86 20.59 6.93
C VAL A 104 -10.37 19.16 7.16
N GLU A 105 -11.43 18.79 6.44
CA GLU A 105 -11.97 17.41 6.51
C GLU A 105 -11.00 16.37 5.96
N ILE A 106 -10.25 16.70 4.91
CA ILE A 106 -9.23 15.80 4.35
C ILE A 106 -8.13 15.52 5.37
N GLU A 107 -7.59 16.55 6.01
CA GLU A 107 -6.56 16.40 7.03
C GLU A 107 -7.04 15.55 8.23
N LYS A 108 -8.26 15.79 8.69
CA LYS A 108 -8.87 14.98 9.76
C LYS A 108 -8.96 13.51 9.34
N ARG A 109 -9.47 13.24 8.14
CA ARG A 109 -9.61 11.87 7.61
C ARG A 109 -8.25 11.19 7.36
N ASN A 110 -7.21 11.95 7.01
CA ASN A 110 -5.85 11.41 6.92
C ASN A 110 -5.40 10.83 8.25
N LEU A 111 -5.62 11.56 9.36
CA LEU A 111 -5.27 11.08 10.70
C LEU A 111 -6.11 9.86 11.12
N GLU A 112 -7.42 9.90 10.86
CA GLU A 112 -8.32 8.77 11.17
C GLU A 112 -7.93 7.51 10.38
N LEU A 113 -7.59 7.65 9.10
CA LEU A 113 -7.16 6.54 8.25
C LEU A 113 -5.78 6.01 8.67
N ALA A 114 -4.83 6.89 9.03
CA ALA A 114 -3.52 6.49 9.53
C ALA A 114 -3.63 5.68 10.83
N GLU A 115 -4.55 6.05 11.71
CA GLU A 115 -4.83 5.26 12.91
C GLU A 115 -5.49 3.92 12.57
N ALA A 116 -6.48 3.92 11.69
CA ALA A 116 -7.17 2.71 11.26
C ALA A 116 -6.21 1.73 10.53
N ALA A 117 -5.22 2.25 9.79
CA ALA A 117 -4.24 1.42 9.07
C ALA A 117 -3.50 0.45 9.98
N ASN A 118 -3.30 0.78 11.28
CA ASN A 118 -2.61 -0.09 12.23
C ASN A 118 -3.32 -1.43 12.49
N THR A 119 -4.60 -1.53 12.19
CA THR A 119 -5.43 -2.71 12.48
C THR A 119 -6.13 -3.28 11.25
N LEU A 120 -5.81 -2.77 10.05
CA LEU A 120 -6.40 -3.29 8.82
C LEU A 120 -5.92 -4.71 8.53
N PRO A 121 -6.82 -5.65 8.22
CA PRO A 121 -6.48 -7.06 7.99
C PRO A 121 -5.67 -7.30 6.70
N ILE A 122 -5.53 -6.27 5.85
CA ILE A 122 -4.69 -6.32 4.66
C ILE A 122 -3.19 -6.18 4.96
N ASN A 123 -2.84 -5.72 6.18
CA ASN A 123 -1.47 -5.75 6.67
C ASN A 123 -1.24 -7.07 7.42
N CYS A 124 -0.24 -7.82 7.02
CA CYS A 124 0.02 -9.15 7.57
C CYS A 124 1.37 -9.17 8.30
N LEU A 125 1.34 -9.61 9.57
CA LEU A 125 2.53 -9.78 10.39
C LEU A 125 2.85 -11.25 10.56
N GLU A 126 4.04 -11.66 10.10
CA GLU A 126 4.57 -13.00 10.26
C GLU A 126 5.84 -12.96 11.13
N MET A 127 5.76 -13.41 12.37
CA MET A 127 6.92 -13.48 13.26
C MET A 127 7.57 -14.87 13.20
N ASN A 128 8.82 -14.91 12.79
CA ASN A 128 9.67 -16.09 12.73
C ASN A 128 11.00 -15.83 13.47
N ASP A 129 12.16 -15.91 12.79
CA ASP A 129 13.44 -15.53 13.37
C ASP A 129 13.50 -14.00 13.51
N THR A 130 13.87 -13.53 14.70
CA THR A 130 13.96 -12.08 15.01
C THR A 130 15.27 -11.43 14.58
N LYS A 131 16.24 -12.19 14.08
CA LYS A 131 17.51 -11.64 13.59
C LYS A 131 17.31 -10.74 12.37
N ILE A 132 16.38 -11.12 11.50
CA ILE A 132 16.05 -10.38 10.29
C ILE A 132 14.56 -10.10 10.26
N GLY A 133 14.21 -8.84 10.26
CA GLY A 133 12.87 -8.33 9.97
C GLY A 133 12.83 -7.66 8.61
N VAL A 134 11.77 -7.91 7.85
CA VAL A 134 11.56 -7.31 6.53
C VAL A 134 10.20 -6.64 6.49
N ILE A 135 10.17 -5.37 6.12
CA ILE A 135 8.93 -4.68 5.74
C ILE A 135 8.88 -4.64 4.21
N THR A 136 7.76 -5.03 3.65
CA THR A 136 7.58 -5.13 2.20
C THR A 136 6.12 -4.93 1.81
N SER A 137 5.86 -4.68 0.51
CA SER A 137 4.52 -4.59 -0.08
C SER A 137 4.50 -5.15 -1.49
N GLY A 138 3.31 -5.45 -2.01
CA GLY A 138 3.16 -5.90 -3.39
C GLY A 138 3.94 -7.18 -3.72
N ILE A 139 4.36 -7.31 -4.94
CA ILE A 139 5.10 -8.48 -5.45
C ILE A 139 6.43 -8.74 -4.71
N PRO A 140 7.23 -7.75 -4.28
CA PRO A 140 8.42 -7.99 -3.46
C PRO A 140 8.21 -8.91 -2.26
N TYR A 141 7.00 -8.94 -1.69
CA TYR A 141 6.67 -9.89 -0.62
C TYR A 141 6.90 -11.36 -1.05
N GLN A 142 6.52 -11.72 -2.27
CA GLN A 142 6.69 -13.09 -2.77
C GLN A 142 8.18 -13.44 -2.89
N TYR A 143 9.00 -12.50 -3.34
CA TYR A 143 10.45 -12.69 -3.45
C TYR A 143 11.11 -12.80 -2.08
N VAL A 144 10.68 -12.00 -1.11
CA VAL A 144 11.15 -12.09 0.28
C VAL A 144 10.84 -13.45 0.88
N LYS A 145 9.64 -13.98 0.67
CA LYS A 145 9.23 -15.30 1.18
C LYS A 145 10.04 -16.44 0.57
N GLU A 146 10.40 -16.33 -0.70
CA GLU A 146 11.23 -17.31 -1.39
C GLU A 146 12.70 -17.23 -0.93
N ALA A 147 13.28 -16.03 -0.90
CA ALA A 147 14.70 -15.83 -0.59
C ALA A 147 15.01 -15.96 0.90
N LEU A 148 14.10 -15.55 1.77
CA LEU A 148 14.29 -15.47 3.23
C LEU A 148 13.15 -16.16 3.99
N PRO A 149 12.94 -17.47 3.83
CA PRO A 149 11.78 -18.19 4.37
C PRO A 149 11.67 -18.15 5.91
N ASN A 150 12.77 -17.88 6.60
CA ASN A 150 12.82 -17.83 8.06
C ASN A 150 12.79 -16.40 8.64
N ALA A 151 12.84 -15.36 7.81
CA ALA A 151 12.76 -13.98 8.28
C ALA A 151 11.38 -13.66 8.86
N SER A 152 11.34 -12.74 9.82
CA SER A 152 10.08 -12.12 10.23
C SER A 152 9.68 -11.09 9.18
N VAL A 153 8.41 -11.07 8.80
CA VAL A 153 7.93 -10.21 7.70
C VAL A 153 6.70 -9.43 8.14
N LEU A 154 6.75 -8.13 7.93
CA LEU A 154 5.57 -7.28 7.95
C LEU A 154 5.22 -6.90 6.51
N LYS A 155 4.20 -7.56 5.97
CA LYS A 155 3.65 -7.24 4.66
C LYS A 155 2.61 -6.14 4.79
N LEU A 156 2.80 -5.05 4.05
CA LEU A 156 1.88 -3.92 4.01
C LEU A 156 0.95 -4.04 2.79
N GLY A 157 -0.34 -4.15 3.05
CA GLY A 157 -1.37 -3.97 2.03
C GLY A 157 -1.80 -2.51 1.90
N MET A 158 -1.70 -1.73 3.00
CA MET A 158 -1.85 -0.27 2.99
C MET A 158 -0.47 0.38 2.99
N VAL A 159 -0.09 1.02 1.87
CA VAL A 159 1.23 1.67 1.71
C VAL A 159 1.19 3.20 1.80
N ASN A 160 0.01 3.76 1.81
CA ASN A 160 -0.23 5.17 2.16
C ASN A 160 -1.66 5.34 2.72
N PRO A 161 -1.84 5.89 3.93
CA PRO A 161 -0.80 6.13 4.94
C PRO A 161 -0.21 4.83 5.49
N LEU A 162 1.05 4.89 5.91
CA LEU A 162 1.69 3.73 6.55
C LEU A 162 1.15 3.51 7.98
N PRO A 163 1.00 2.24 8.41
CA PRO A 163 0.58 1.87 9.77
C PRO A 163 1.72 2.06 10.78
N ARG A 164 1.96 3.30 11.20
CA ARG A 164 3.14 3.68 11.97
C ARG A 164 3.34 2.86 13.24
N LYS A 165 2.30 2.69 14.06
CA LYS A 165 2.40 1.93 15.32
C LYS A 165 2.73 0.45 15.07
N LEU A 166 2.14 -0.14 14.05
CA LEU A 166 2.42 -1.52 13.66
C LEU A 166 3.87 -1.69 13.20
N ILE A 167 4.40 -0.71 12.45
CA ILE A 167 5.79 -0.68 12.00
C ILE A 167 6.74 -0.48 13.16
N GLU A 168 6.49 0.46 14.07
CA GLU A 168 7.27 0.70 15.28
C GLU A 168 7.31 -0.55 16.18
N ASP A 169 6.16 -1.19 16.39
CA ASP A 169 6.06 -2.43 17.17
C ASP A 169 6.84 -3.58 16.53
N PHE A 170 6.75 -3.75 15.21
CA PHE A 170 7.51 -4.75 14.47
C PHE A 170 9.03 -4.48 14.54
N ALA A 171 9.44 -3.25 14.26
CA ALA A 171 10.85 -2.85 14.30
C ALA A 171 11.50 -3.10 15.66
N SER A 172 10.77 -2.90 16.75
CA SER A 172 11.27 -3.15 18.11
C SER A 172 11.52 -4.63 18.44
N LYS A 173 11.01 -5.55 17.61
CA LYS A 173 11.08 -7.01 17.84
C LYS A 173 12.16 -7.71 17.01
N VAL A 174 12.87 -6.99 16.16
CA VAL A 174 13.88 -7.56 15.26
C VAL A 174 15.24 -6.89 15.46
N GLU A 175 16.31 -7.63 15.23
CA GLU A 175 17.68 -7.12 15.41
C GLU A 175 18.13 -6.23 14.24
N LYS A 176 17.74 -6.62 13.01
CA LYS A 176 18.03 -5.87 11.78
C LYS A 176 16.77 -5.73 10.96
N LEU A 177 16.46 -4.52 10.56
CA LEU A 177 15.29 -4.19 9.75
C LEU A 177 15.68 -3.87 8.32
N TYR A 178 15.04 -4.55 7.39
CA TYR A 178 15.17 -4.29 5.96
C TYR A 178 13.85 -3.81 5.37
N ILE A 179 13.94 -2.87 4.41
CA ILE A 179 12.79 -2.45 3.60
C ILE A 179 13.01 -2.97 2.18
N VAL A 180 12.11 -3.83 1.72
CA VAL A 180 12.16 -4.40 0.36
C VAL A 180 10.97 -3.90 -0.42
N GLU A 181 11.21 -2.91 -1.27
CA GLU A 181 10.20 -2.28 -2.13
C GLU A 181 10.80 -1.96 -3.50
N GLU A 182 10.06 -2.18 -4.57
CA GLU A 182 10.47 -1.79 -5.92
C GLU A 182 10.35 -0.28 -6.12
N LEU A 183 11.11 0.26 -7.08
CA LEU A 183 11.12 1.67 -7.50
C LEU A 183 11.55 2.61 -6.36
N ASP A 184 10.79 3.67 -6.11
CA ASP A 184 11.14 4.73 -5.16
C ASP A 184 11.07 4.29 -3.68
N PRO A 185 11.87 4.90 -2.78
CA PRO A 185 11.92 4.55 -1.35
C PRO A 185 10.74 5.14 -0.56
N VAL A 186 9.51 4.80 -0.97
CA VAL A 186 8.28 5.39 -0.38
C VAL A 186 8.04 4.93 1.05
N ILE A 187 8.31 3.65 1.35
CA ILE A 187 8.19 3.08 2.70
C ILE A 187 9.43 3.45 3.50
N GLU A 188 10.61 3.23 2.93
CA GLU A 188 11.90 3.46 3.59
C GLU A 188 12.06 4.90 4.09
N GLU A 189 11.79 5.90 3.24
CA GLU A 189 11.89 7.31 3.62
C GLU A 189 10.98 7.66 4.81
N GLN A 190 9.75 7.14 4.82
CA GLN A 190 8.84 7.39 5.92
C GLN A 190 9.30 6.70 7.21
N VAL A 191 9.74 5.44 7.14
CA VAL A 191 10.25 4.69 8.28
C VAL A 191 11.49 5.37 8.87
N LYS A 192 12.45 5.78 8.02
CA LYS A 192 13.62 6.55 8.44
C LYS A 192 13.24 7.92 9.05
N SER A 193 12.22 8.58 8.53
CA SER A 193 11.75 9.87 9.06
C SER A 193 11.20 9.80 10.49
N TRP A 194 10.81 8.61 10.94
CA TRP A 194 10.37 8.36 12.32
C TRP A 194 11.52 8.00 13.26
N GLY A 195 12.75 8.00 12.77
CA GLY A 195 13.95 7.65 13.55
C GLY A 195 14.16 6.14 13.68
N ILE A 196 13.49 5.32 12.88
CA ILE A 196 13.69 3.87 12.86
C ILE A 196 14.86 3.56 11.92
N GLU A 197 15.89 2.89 12.46
CA GLU A 197 17.02 2.44 11.67
C GLU A 197 16.62 1.27 10.78
N CYS A 198 16.85 1.37 9.48
CA CYS A 198 16.56 0.33 8.50
C CYS A 198 17.49 0.45 7.29
N VAL A 199 17.61 -0.66 6.56
CA VAL A 199 18.39 -0.77 5.32
C VAL A 199 17.43 -1.07 4.17
N GLY A 200 17.53 -0.32 3.09
CA GLY A 200 16.68 -0.48 1.91
C GLY A 200 17.44 -0.17 0.63
N LYS A 201 17.28 1.01 0.07
CA LYS A 201 17.91 1.41 -1.19
C LYS A 201 19.44 1.55 -1.11
N ASP A 202 20.01 1.43 0.08
CA ASP A 202 21.48 1.28 0.24
C ASP A 202 22.01 -0.01 -0.39
N ILE A 203 21.15 -1.04 -0.51
CA ILE A 203 21.51 -2.34 -1.10
C ILE A 203 20.59 -2.76 -2.25
N PHE A 204 19.36 -2.25 -2.31
CA PHE A 204 18.39 -2.56 -3.37
C PHE A 204 18.33 -1.44 -4.40
N THR A 205 18.33 -1.78 -5.68
CA THR A 205 18.21 -0.80 -6.77
C THR A 205 16.87 -0.05 -6.72
N VAL A 206 16.88 1.19 -7.22
CA VAL A 206 15.66 1.96 -7.49
C VAL A 206 15.10 1.72 -8.90
N GLN A 207 15.74 0.87 -9.68
CA GLN A 207 15.39 0.62 -11.08
C GLN A 207 15.08 -0.86 -11.28
N GLY A 208 14.12 -1.12 -12.12
CA GLY A 208 13.77 -2.46 -12.56
C GLY A 208 12.87 -3.23 -11.60
N GLU A 209 12.46 -4.38 -12.08
CA GLU A 209 11.72 -5.35 -11.31
C GLU A 209 12.68 -6.17 -10.44
N TYR A 210 12.26 -6.50 -9.24
CA TYR A 210 13.03 -7.36 -8.35
C TYR A 210 12.82 -8.85 -8.65
N SER A 211 13.67 -9.67 -8.05
CA SER A 211 13.58 -11.12 -8.07
C SER A 211 14.13 -11.73 -6.78
N ALA A 212 13.80 -12.99 -6.53
CA ALA A 212 14.31 -13.70 -5.35
C ALA A 212 15.84 -13.90 -5.36
N ASN A 213 16.52 -13.69 -6.49
CA ASN A 213 17.96 -13.84 -6.63
C ASN A 213 18.75 -12.54 -6.36
N MET A 214 18.07 -11.44 -6.07
CA MET A 214 18.70 -10.18 -5.64
C MET A 214 19.08 -10.21 -4.18
#